data_63b4902ebc36b95462bb0564494d94b3
#
_entry.id   63b4902ebc36b95462bb0564494d94b3
#
_cell.length_a   1.000
_cell.length_b   1.000
_cell.length_c   1.000
_cell.angle_alpha   90.00
_cell.angle_beta   90.00
_cell.angle_gamma   90.00
#
_symmetry.space_group_name_H-M   'P 1'
#
loop_
_entity.id
_entity.type
_entity.pdbx_description
1 polymer ?
#
loop_
_entity_poly.entity_id
_entity_poly.type
_entity_poly.pdbx_seq_one_letter_code
_entity_poly.pdbx_strand_id
1 'polypeptide(L)'
;MQFSGKTVIITGAGKGIGRACARLMAERGAKVVALSRTQSDLDSLAAEIGARGIRVDLADPAATRAAMVQAGTADYLINSAGINVLESVLDMTEAGYEAVLGINLRAALICCQEFARARVAAGGGGAIVNITSIAGHRGFQDHLCYAASKAGLEGATRVLAKELGPHGIRVNAVAPTITLTELAAEAWSDPAKSQPMMVRHPLNRFAEAEEVAQSIALLLSDDSRMVSGAVLPVDGGFLAV
;
A
#
# COMPACT_ATOMS: atom_id res chain seq x y z
N MET A 1 -8.36 6.88 21.59
CA MET A 1 -7.78 6.89 20.22
C MET A 1 -8.25 5.66 19.47
N GLN A 2 -8.57 5.79 18.18
CA GLN A 2 -9.26 4.75 17.37
C GLN A 2 -8.51 3.42 17.28
N PHE A 3 -7.16 3.45 17.29
CA PHE A 3 -6.30 2.27 17.19
C PHE A 3 -5.47 2.01 18.46
N SER A 4 -5.92 2.50 19.60
CA SER A 4 -5.22 2.32 20.87
C SER A 4 -5.04 0.84 21.21
N GLY A 5 -3.80 0.44 21.56
CA GLY A 5 -3.45 -0.94 21.87
C GLY A 5 -3.30 -1.86 20.65
N LYS A 6 -3.54 -1.37 19.43
CA LYS A 6 -3.40 -2.11 18.18
C LYS A 6 -2.00 -2.00 17.59
N THR A 7 -1.58 -3.00 16.85
CA THR A 7 -0.32 -3.02 16.11
C THR A 7 -0.59 -3.06 14.61
N VAL A 8 0.12 -2.24 13.84
CA VAL A 8 0.06 -2.22 12.37
C VAL A 8 1.45 -2.46 11.78
N ILE A 9 1.53 -3.39 10.83
CA ILE A 9 2.70 -3.58 9.98
C ILE A 9 2.50 -2.79 8.69
N ILE A 10 3.50 -2.01 8.28
CA ILE A 10 3.44 -1.18 7.07
C ILE A 10 4.67 -1.45 6.22
N THR A 11 4.47 -1.96 5.01
CA THR A 11 5.55 -2.10 4.02
C THR A 11 5.74 -0.79 3.26
N GLY A 12 7.00 -0.46 2.90
CA GLY A 12 7.29 0.82 2.25
C GLY A 12 7.04 2.05 3.13
N ALA A 13 7.13 1.88 4.46
CA ALA A 13 6.80 2.92 5.44
C ALA A 13 7.77 4.12 5.45
N GLY A 14 8.91 4.02 4.77
CA GLY A 14 9.96 5.06 4.83
C GLY A 14 9.59 6.38 4.18
N LYS A 15 8.76 6.36 3.12
CA LYS A 15 8.43 7.54 2.30
C LYS A 15 6.98 7.52 1.80
N GLY A 16 6.53 8.64 1.27
CA GLY A 16 5.27 8.79 0.56
C GLY A 16 4.05 8.31 1.35
N ILE A 17 3.14 7.60 0.69
CA ILE A 17 1.88 7.12 1.28
C ILE A 17 2.15 6.22 2.50
N GLY A 18 3.15 5.35 2.44
CA GLY A 18 3.51 4.47 3.57
C GLY A 18 3.91 5.25 4.82
N ARG A 19 4.67 6.35 4.64
CA ARG A 19 5.06 7.23 5.76
C ARG A 19 3.86 8.01 6.31
N ALA A 20 3.00 8.54 5.43
CA ALA A 20 1.76 9.19 5.85
C ALA A 20 0.86 8.24 6.64
N CYS A 21 0.73 6.98 6.19
CA CYS A 21 0.02 5.95 6.96
C CYS A 21 0.66 5.72 8.33
N ALA A 22 2.00 5.62 8.41
CA ALA A 22 2.69 5.36 9.66
C ALA A 22 2.45 6.49 10.69
N ARG A 23 2.55 7.74 10.24
CA ARG A 23 2.25 8.93 11.06
C ARG A 23 0.81 8.91 11.57
N LEU A 24 -0.14 8.76 10.65
CA LEU A 24 -1.57 8.79 10.98
C LEU A 24 -1.97 7.65 11.94
N MET A 25 -1.44 6.44 11.71
CA MET A 25 -1.74 5.29 12.58
C MET A 25 -1.15 5.48 13.98
N ALA A 26 0.07 6.03 14.10
CA ALA A 26 0.69 6.36 15.39
C ALA A 26 -0.09 7.47 16.11
N GLU A 27 -0.45 8.56 15.42
CA GLU A 27 -1.29 9.63 15.95
C GLU A 27 -2.61 9.10 16.51
N ARG A 28 -3.20 8.11 15.85
CA ARG A 28 -4.44 7.44 16.31
C ARG A 28 -4.23 6.34 17.34
N GLY A 29 -3.01 6.16 17.84
CA GLY A 29 -2.67 5.30 18.98
C GLY A 29 -2.19 3.90 18.63
N ALA A 30 -1.95 3.57 17.37
CA ALA A 30 -1.38 2.28 16.98
C ALA A 30 0.13 2.20 17.25
N LYS A 31 0.61 0.99 17.57
CA LYS A 31 2.05 0.66 17.51
C LYS A 31 2.42 0.34 16.06
N VAL A 32 3.38 1.07 15.51
CA VAL A 32 3.80 0.91 14.11
C VAL A 32 5.04 0.03 14.01
N VAL A 33 4.96 -0.99 13.16
CA VAL A 33 6.11 -1.78 12.69
C VAL A 33 6.34 -1.42 11.23
N ALA A 34 7.45 -0.72 10.97
CA ALA A 34 7.78 -0.14 9.68
C ALA A 34 8.80 -1.00 8.92
N LEU A 35 8.47 -1.44 7.71
CA LEU A 35 9.36 -2.16 6.81
C LEU A 35 9.83 -1.24 5.67
N SER A 36 11.15 -1.10 5.49
CA SER A 36 11.76 -0.30 4.40
C SER A 36 13.15 -0.82 4.05
N ARG A 37 13.63 -0.49 2.84
CA ARG A 37 15.01 -0.80 2.41
C ARG A 37 16.05 0.12 3.04
N THR A 38 15.66 1.36 3.32
CA THR A 38 16.57 2.44 3.72
C THR A 38 16.59 2.55 5.24
N GLN A 39 17.74 2.31 5.85
CA GLN A 39 17.87 2.39 7.30
C GLN A 39 17.63 3.81 7.84
N SER A 40 18.17 4.84 7.17
CA SER A 40 17.95 6.23 7.59
C SER A 40 16.48 6.67 7.58
N ASP A 41 15.67 6.14 6.66
CA ASP A 41 14.22 6.40 6.65
C ASP A 41 13.55 5.77 7.89
N LEU A 42 13.98 4.56 8.27
CA LEU A 42 13.48 3.87 9.47
C LEU A 42 13.89 4.58 10.75
N ASP A 43 15.15 5.02 10.84
CA ASP A 43 15.67 5.75 11.99
C ASP A 43 14.93 7.09 12.17
N SER A 44 14.71 7.81 11.06
CA SER A 44 13.93 9.04 11.05
C SER A 44 12.49 8.80 11.53
N LEU A 45 11.85 7.73 11.06
CA LEU A 45 10.47 7.41 11.45
C LEU A 45 10.39 6.94 12.92
N ALA A 46 11.40 6.21 13.39
CA ALA A 46 11.52 5.82 14.80
C ALA A 46 11.66 7.03 15.71
N ALA A 47 12.49 8.01 15.34
CA ALA A 47 12.64 9.26 16.08
C ALA A 47 11.36 10.11 16.09
N GLU A 48 10.60 10.10 15.00
CA GLU A 48 9.40 10.92 14.82
C GLU A 48 8.18 10.37 15.57
N ILE A 49 7.92 9.07 15.48
CA ILE A 49 6.69 8.44 15.98
C ILE A 49 6.92 7.21 16.87
N GLY A 50 8.16 6.88 17.22
CA GLY A 50 8.48 5.68 18.00
C GLY A 50 8.24 4.36 17.24
N ALA A 51 8.25 4.36 15.91
CA ALA A 51 8.04 3.15 15.11
C ALA A 51 9.19 2.15 15.30
N ARG A 52 8.85 0.86 15.34
CA ARG A 52 9.85 -0.21 15.27
C ARG A 52 10.21 -0.47 13.80
N GLY A 53 11.44 -0.14 13.40
CA GLY A 53 11.94 -0.35 12.06
C GLY A 53 12.45 -1.78 11.84
N ILE A 54 12.17 -2.33 10.66
CA ILE A 54 12.77 -3.58 10.15
C ILE A 54 13.28 -3.29 8.75
N ARG A 55 14.62 -3.35 8.58
CA ARG A 55 15.23 -3.17 7.27
C ARG A 55 15.08 -4.44 6.44
N VAL A 56 14.49 -4.32 5.25
CA VAL A 56 14.27 -5.44 4.33
C VAL A 56 14.21 -4.96 2.89
N ASP A 57 14.79 -5.74 1.98
CA ASP A 57 14.51 -5.64 0.54
C ASP A 57 13.40 -6.62 0.20
N LEU A 58 12.23 -6.10 -0.16
CA LEU A 58 11.06 -6.90 -0.51
C LEU A 58 11.16 -7.57 -1.89
N ALA A 59 12.18 -7.26 -2.68
CA ALA A 59 12.49 -8.00 -3.90
C ALA A 59 12.92 -9.44 -3.60
N ASP A 60 13.51 -9.68 -2.42
CA ASP A 60 13.89 -11.01 -1.93
C ASP A 60 12.73 -11.66 -1.17
N PRO A 61 12.15 -12.77 -1.69
CA PRO A 61 11.05 -13.48 -1.04
C PRO A 61 11.42 -14.08 0.32
N ALA A 62 12.66 -14.57 0.49
CA ALA A 62 13.10 -15.17 1.75
C ALA A 62 13.29 -14.10 2.83
N ALA A 63 13.92 -12.97 2.47
CA ALA A 63 14.05 -11.81 3.35
C ALA A 63 12.68 -11.23 3.74
N THR A 64 11.73 -11.17 2.79
CA THR A 64 10.35 -10.72 3.05
C THR A 64 9.66 -11.60 4.10
N ARG A 65 9.74 -12.93 3.97
CA ARG A 65 9.18 -13.85 4.97
C ARG A 65 9.84 -13.69 6.34
N ALA A 66 11.17 -13.63 6.38
CA ALA A 66 11.92 -13.43 7.61
C ALA A 66 11.54 -12.10 8.32
N ALA A 67 11.39 -11.01 7.56
CA ALA A 67 10.98 -9.73 8.08
C ALA A 67 9.55 -9.76 8.65
N MET A 68 8.61 -10.46 8.00
CA MET A 68 7.25 -10.62 8.52
C MET A 68 7.22 -11.47 9.81
N VAL A 69 8.01 -12.53 9.88
CA VAL A 69 8.19 -13.32 11.12
C VAL A 69 8.79 -12.45 12.23
N GLN A 70 9.82 -11.66 11.92
CA GLN A 70 10.41 -10.71 12.86
C GLN A 70 9.41 -9.63 13.30
N ALA A 71 8.53 -9.18 12.39
CA ALA A 71 7.49 -8.20 12.71
C ALA A 71 6.55 -8.73 13.81
N GLY A 72 6.29 -10.02 13.80
CA GLY A 72 5.43 -10.69 14.78
C GLY A 72 3.94 -10.50 14.47
N THR A 73 3.11 -10.83 15.45
CA THR A 73 1.65 -10.72 15.32
C THR A 73 1.22 -9.25 15.37
N ALA A 74 0.37 -8.85 14.43
CA ALA A 74 -0.20 -7.52 14.37
C ALA A 74 -1.72 -7.59 14.10
N ASP A 75 -2.44 -6.52 14.40
CA ASP A 75 -3.88 -6.42 14.11
C ASP A 75 -4.14 -6.00 12.67
N TYR A 76 -3.22 -5.24 12.09
CA TYR A 76 -3.37 -4.66 10.75
C TYR A 76 -2.11 -4.80 9.90
N LEU A 77 -2.34 -4.93 8.59
CA LEU A 77 -1.28 -4.88 7.57
C LEU A 77 -1.63 -3.84 6.51
N ILE A 78 -0.67 -2.98 6.17
CA ILE A 78 -0.74 -2.06 5.04
C ILE A 78 0.38 -2.43 4.05
N ASN A 79 0.01 -2.95 2.88
CA ASN A 79 0.93 -3.19 1.79
C ASN A 79 1.05 -1.91 0.95
N SER A 80 2.04 -1.06 1.30
CA SER A 80 2.32 0.21 0.61
C SER A 80 3.57 0.19 -0.26
N ALA A 81 4.44 -0.80 -0.11
CA ALA A 81 5.62 -0.90 -0.94
C ALA A 81 5.25 -1.10 -2.42
N GLY A 82 5.89 -0.34 -3.28
CA GLY A 82 5.68 -0.43 -4.71
C GLY A 82 6.70 0.40 -5.48
N ILE A 83 6.94 -0.01 -6.71
CA ILE A 83 7.78 0.69 -7.70
C ILE A 83 7.04 0.76 -9.03
N ASN A 84 7.49 1.67 -9.87
CA ASN A 84 7.09 1.74 -11.28
C ASN A 84 8.34 1.81 -12.15
N VAL A 85 8.39 0.99 -13.19
CA VAL A 85 9.37 1.05 -14.26
C VAL A 85 8.59 1.38 -15.53
N LEU A 86 8.87 2.53 -16.12
CA LEU A 86 8.18 3.02 -17.32
C LEU A 86 8.88 2.43 -18.55
N GLU A 87 8.20 1.50 -19.19
CA GLU A 87 8.67 0.83 -20.41
C GLU A 87 7.50 0.67 -21.37
N SER A 88 7.71 0.97 -22.66
CA SER A 88 6.73 0.66 -23.69
C SER A 88 6.59 -0.86 -23.83
N VAL A 89 5.45 -1.33 -24.34
CA VAL A 89 5.28 -2.77 -24.60
C VAL A 89 6.30 -3.34 -25.60
N LEU A 90 6.84 -2.49 -26.48
CA LEU A 90 7.82 -2.90 -27.48
C LEU A 90 9.25 -3.01 -26.89
N ASP A 91 9.52 -2.31 -25.79
CA ASP A 91 10.86 -2.21 -25.17
C ASP A 91 10.88 -2.82 -23.77
N MET A 92 9.79 -3.45 -23.33
CA MET A 92 9.67 -4.06 -22.00
C MET A 92 10.80 -5.07 -21.77
N THR A 93 11.52 -4.88 -20.67
CA THR A 93 12.61 -5.77 -20.27
C THR A 93 12.13 -6.81 -19.26
N GLU A 94 12.75 -8.00 -19.28
CA GLU A 94 12.51 -9.03 -18.25
C GLU A 94 12.89 -8.50 -16.86
N ALA A 95 13.96 -7.71 -16.74
CA ALA A 95 14.38 -7.10 -15.49
C ALA A 95 13.34 -6.12 -14.93
N GLY A 96 12.73 -5.26 -15.77
CA GLY A 96 11.65 -4.36 -15.39
C GLY A 96 10.39 -5.12 -14.96
N TYR A 97 10.02 -6.15 -15.73
CA TYR A 97 8.92 -7.04 -15.38
C TYR A 97 9.12 -7.69 -14.01
N GLU A 98 10.26 -8.38 -13.80
CA GLU A 98 10.55 -9.07 -12.54
C GLU A 98 10.61 -8.10 -11.34
N ALA A 99 11.22 -6.92 -11.52
CA ALA A 99 11.28 -5.92 -10.47
C ALA A 99 9.89 -5.44 -10.04
N VAL A 100 9.03 -5.08 -11.01
CA VAL A 100 7.69 -4.54 -10.73
C VAL A 100 6.78 -5.60 -10.16
N LEU A 101 6.65 -6.78 -10.78
CA LEU A 101 5.80 -7.86 -10.29
C LEU A 101 6.32 -8.41 -8.95
N GLY A 102 7.64 -8.49 -8.81
CA GLY A 102 8.32 -8.97 -7.60
C GLY A 102 7.95 -8.15 -6.36
N ILE A 103 8.00 -6.83 -6.47
CA ILE A 103 7.73 -5.92 -5.34
C ILE A 103 6.23 -5.66 -5.21
N ASN A 104 5.54 -5.26 -6.30
CA ASN A 104 4.16 -4.78 -6.20
C ASN A 104 3.14 -5.90 -5.95
N LEU A 105 3.44 -7.11 -6.41
CA LEU A 105 2.50 -8.24 -6.30
C LEU A 105 3.06 -9.34 -5.40
N ARG A 106 4.16 -10.01 -5.80
CA ARG A 106 4.68 -11.16 -5.06
C ARG A 106 4.97 -10.84 -3.60
N ALA A 107 5.67 -9.74 -3.31
CA ALA A 107 5.99 -9.37 -1.93
C ALA A 107 4.73 -9.06 -1.11
N ALA A 108 3.75 -8.34 -1.68
CA ALA A 108 2.48 -8.08 -1.01
C ALA A 108 1.73 -9.38 -0.66
N LEU A 109 1.71 -10.36 -1.57
CA LEU A 109 1.10 -11.67 -1.31
C LEU A 109 1.81 -12.44 -0.21
N ILE A 110 3.14 -12.40 -0.18
CA ILE A 110 3.93 -13.00 0.91
C ILE A 110 3.60 -12.33 2.25
N CYS A 111 3.55 -11.01 2.28
CA CYS A 111 3.19 -10.26 3.49
C CYS A 111 1.77 -10.61 3.96
N CYS A 112 0.79 -10.69 3.06
CA CYS A 112 -0.57 -11.13 3.39
C CYS A 112 -0.59 -12.55 3.97
N GLN A 113 0.15 -13.50 3.37
CA GLN A 113 0.22 -14.88 3.82
C GLN A 113 0.80 -15.00 5.23
N GLU A 114 1.95 -14.37 5.49
CA GLU A 114 2.61 -14.44 6.80
C GLU A 114 1.79 -13.70 7.88
N PHE A 115 1.22 -12.54 7.56
CA PHE A 115 0.29 -11.85 8.46
C PHE A 115 -0.91 -12.72 8.82
N ALA A 116 -1.56 -13.33 7.82
CA ALA A 116 -2.73 -14.18 8.05
C ALA A 116 -2.39 -15.41 8.90
N ARG A 117 -1.26 -16.08 8.62
CA ARG A 117 -0.80 -17.22 9.43
C ARG A 117 -0.62 -16.85 10.90
N ALA A 118 0.11 -15.76 11.16
CA ALA A 118 0.36 -15.28 12.51
C ALA A 118 -0.94 -14.89 13.23
N ARG A 119 -1.84 -14.22 12.50
CA ARG A 119 -3.11 -13.72 13.06
C ARG A 119 -4.10 -14.82 13.36
N VAL A 120 -4.24 -15.80 12.47
CA VAL A 120 -5.10 -16.97 12.67
C VAL A 120 -4.58 -17.83 13.84
N ALA A 121 -3.26 -18.05 13.91
CA ALA A 121 -2.64 -18.78 15.03
C ALA A 121 -2.86 -18.08 16.39
N ALA A 122 -2.94 -16.76 16.41
CA ALA A 122 -3.24 -15.97 17.61
C ALA A 122 -4.75 -15.91 17.96
N GLY A 123 -5.61 -16.52 17.15
CA GLY A 123 -7.06 -16.59 17.40
C GLY A 123 -7.80 -15.27 17.27
N GLY A 124 -7.23 -14.28 16.58
CA GLY A 124 -7.82 -12.95 16.43
C GLY A 124 -8.19 -12.58 15.00
N GLY A 125 -9.19 -11.71 14.83
CA GLY A 125 -9.52 -11.03 13.59
C GLY A 125 -8.51 -9.91 13.27
N GLY A 126 -8.73 -9.17 12.18
CA GLY A 126 -7.85 -8.07 11.78
C GLY A 126 -8.25 -7.44 10.45
N ALA A 127 -7.38 -6.61 9.90
CA ALA A 127 -7.61 -6.11 8.54
C ALA A 127 -6.31 -5.90 7.75
N ILE A 128 -6.42 -6.10 6.44
CA ILE A 128 -5.37 -5.85 5.46
C ILE A 128 -5.86 -4.78 4.49
N VAL A 129 -5.02 -3.80 4.19
CA VAL A 129 -5.26 -2.88 3.07
C VAL A 129 -4.07 -2.92 2.11
N ASN A 130 -4.37 -3.23 0.86
CA ASN A 130 -3.42 -3.25 -0.24
C ASN A 130 -3.49 -1.91 -1.01
N ILE A 131 -2.36 -1.27 -1.26
CA ILE A 131 -2.33 -0.06 -2.10
C ILE A 131 -2.15 -0.48 -3.56
N THR A 132 -3.23 -0.35 -4.32
CA THR A 132 -3.26 -0.58 -5.76
C THR A 132 -3.06 0.73 -6.53
N SER A 133 -3.78 1.01 -7.59
CA SER A 133 -3.71 2.26 -8.36
C SER A 133 -4.88 2.34 -9.32
N ILE A 134 -5.27 3.54 -9.74
CA ILE A 134 -6.16 3.73 -10.91
C ILE A 134 -5.59 3.07 -12.17
N ALA A 135 -4.28 2.82 -12.24
CA ALA A 135 -3.65 2.10 -13.35
C ALA A 135 -4.09 0.61 -13.42
N GLY A 136 -4.64 0.04 -12.36
CA GLY A 136 -5.29 -1.27 -12.41
C GLY A 136 -6.64 -1.27 -13.14
N HIS A 137 -7.25 -0.08 -13.36
CA HIS A 137 -8.56 0.12 -13.97
C HIS A 137 -8.51 0.80 -15.33
N ARG A 138 -7.48 1.60 -15.59
CA ARG A 138 -7.29 2.39 -16.81
C ARG A 138 -5.90 2.17 -17.38
N GLY A 139 -5.81 2.11 -18.72
CA GLY A 139 -4.52 2.08 -19.41
C GLY A 139 -3.80 3.43 -19.36
N PHE A 140 -2.54 3.36 -18.97
CA PHE A 140 -1.59 4.47 -19.07
C PHE A 140 -0.41 4.02 -19.92
N GLN A 141 0.09 4.93 -20.75
CA GLN A 141 1.26 4.66 -21.60
C GLN A 141 2.45 4.25 -20.71
N ASP A 142 3.23 3.29 -21.17
CA ASP A 142 4.45 2.78 -20.54
C ASP A 142 4.26 2.15 -19.14
N HIS A 143 3.02 1.79 -18.78
CA HIS A 143 2.69 1.24 -17.46
C HIS A 143 2.28 -0.24 -17.49
N LEU A 144 2.67 -1.02 -18.51
CA LEU A 144 2.16 -2.39 -18.69
C LEU A 144 2.35 -3.25 -17.44
N CYS A 145 3.60 -3.42 -16.98
CA CYS A 145 3.91 -4.25 -15.82
C CYS A 145 3.32 -3.68 -14.53
N TYR A 146 3.32 -2.36 -14.37
CA TYR A 146 2.73 -1.69 -13.23
C TYR A 146 1.22 -1.93 -13.17
N ALA A 147 0.50 -1.68 -14.26
CA ALA A 147 -0.95 -1.90 -14.36
C ALA A 147 -1.30 -3.37 -14.08
N ALA A 148 -0.58 -4.31 -14.70
CA ALA A 148 -0.75 -5.74 -14.45
C ALA A 148 -0.55 -6.11 -12.98
N SER A 149 0.50 -5.57 -12.33
CA SER A 149 0.77 -5.83 -10.91
C SER A 149 -0.35 -5.31 -10.00
N LYS A 150 -0.89 -4.12 -10.29
CA LYS A 150 -1.95 -3.49 -9.48
C LYS A 150 -3.30 -4.15 -9.70
N ALA A 151 -3.67 -4.49 -10.92
CA ALA A 151 -4.86 -5.29 -11.23
C ALA A 151 -4.79 -6.71 -10.62
N GLY A 152 -3.61 -7.35 -10.67
CA GLY A 152 -3.37 -8.63 -10.02
C GLY A 152 -3.56 -8.58 -8.50
N LEU A 153 -3.10 -7.50 -7.86
CA LEU A 153 -3.27 -7.30 -6.41
C LEU A 153 -4.75 -7.07 -6.03
N GLU A 154 -5.55 -6.45 -6.89
CA GLU A 154 -6.99 -6.33 -6.70
C GLU A 154 -7.71 -7.68 -6.82
N GLY A 155 -7.31 -8.50 -7.80
CA GLY A 155 -7.78 -9.88 -7.91
C GLY A 155 -7.47 -10.69 -6.64
N ALA A 156 -6.23 -10.59 -6.17
CA ALA A 156 -5.79 -11.24 -4.93
C ALA A 156 -6.55 -10.72 -3.70
N THR A 157 -6.85 -9.42 -3.62
CA THR A 157 -7.63 -8.82 -2.52
C THR A 157 -8.99 -9.50 -2.37
N ARG A 158 -9.68 -9.78 -3.48
CA ARG A 158 -10.99 -10.46 -3.46
C ARG A 158 -10.89 -11.91 -2.99
N VAL A 159 -9.86 -12.63 -3.42
CA VAL A 159 -9.63 -14.02 -2.96
C VAL A 159 -9.28 -14.05 -1.48
N LEU A 160 -8.35 -13.20 -1.04
CA LEU A 160 -7.97 -13.06 0.37
C LEU A 160 -9.16 -12.69 1.26
N ALA A 161 -10.04 -11.80 0.81
CA ALA A 161 -11.25 -11.44 1.56
C ALA A 161 -12.18 -12.65 1.76
N LYS A 162 -12.33 -13.49 0.74
CA LYS A 162 -13.14 -14.73 0.82
C LYS A 162 -12.52 -15.76 1.76
N GLU A 163 -11.21 -16.01 1.62
CA GLU A 163 -10.53 -17.07 2.38
C GLU A 163 -10.28 -16.69 3.85
N LEU A 164 -10.00 -15.41 4.12
CA LEU A 164 -9.68 -14.94 5.46
C LEU A 164 -10.90 -14.43 6.24
N GLY A 165 -12.03 -14.22 5.57
CA GLY A 165 -13.29 -13.81 6.20
C GLY A 165 -13.75 -14.73 7.33
N PRO A 166 -13.73 -16.08 7.19
CA PRO A 166 -14.05 -17.01 8.26
C PRO A 166 -13.17 -16.88 9.52
N HIS A 167 -11.98 -16.28 9.37
CA HIS A 167 -11.06 -15.98 10.48
C HIS A 167 -11.21 -14.56 11.03
N GLY A 168 -12.25 -13.81 10.60
CA GLY A 168 -12.48 -12.43 11.04
C GLY A 168 -11.48 -11.42 10.49
N ILE A 169 -10.75 -11.75 9.41
CA ILE A 169 -9.80 -10.84 8.78
C ILE A 169 -10.43 -10.25 7.52
N ARG A 170 -10.59 -8.92 7.49
CA ARG A 170 -11.07 -8.18 6.33
C ARG A 170 -9.90 -7.82 5.42
N VAL A 171 -10.12 -7.86 4.11
CA VAL A 171 -9.08 -7.50 3.14
C VAL A 171 -9.68 -6.56 2.10
N ASN A 172 -9.11 -5.37 1.97
CA ASN A 172 -9.54 -4.37 1.01
C ASN A 172 -8.34 -3.79 0.25
N ALA A 173 -8.62 -3.03 -0.79
CA ALA A 173 -7.62 -2.26 -1.51
C ALA A 173 -8.03 -0.78 -1.59
N VAL A 174 -7.04 0.08 -1.70
CA VAL A 174 -7.20 1.50 -2.06
C VAL A 174 -6.52 1.70 -3.40
N ALA A 175 -7.19 2.34 -4.35
CA ALA A 175 -6.68 2.66 -5.68
C ALA A 175 -6.47 4.18 -5.84
N PRO A 176 -5.30 4.71 -5.41
CA PRO A 176 -5.02 6.14 -5.54
C PRO A 176 -4.80 6.54 -6.99
N THR A 177 -5.09 7.81 -7.28
CA THR A 177 -4.56 8.54 -8.43
C THR A 177 -3.13 9.03 -8.17
N ILE A 178 -2.64 9.94 -9.02
CA ILE A 178 -1.41 10.67 -8.77
C ILE A 178 -1.50 11.29 -7.37
N THR A 179 -0.58 10.88 -6.51
CA THR A 179 -0.53 11.31 -5.12
C THR A 179 0.73 12.11 -4.90
N LEU A 180 0.61 13.33 -4.41
CA LEU A 180 1.73 14.26 -4.19
C LEU A 180 2.57 13.78 -2.99
N THR A 181 3.52 12.90 -3.29
CA THR A 181 4.63 12.58 -2.41
C THR A 181 5.82 13.47 -2.78
N GLU A 182 6.87 13.54 -1.97
CA GLU A 182 8.08 14.31 -2.30
C GLU A 182 8.57 14.03 -3.72
N LEU A 183 8.68 12.74 -4.10
CA LEU A 183 9.10 12.32 -5.43
C LEU A 183 8.09 12.70 -6.52
N ALA A 184 6.80 12.53 -6.26
CA ALA A 184 5.75 12.85 -7.24
C ALA A 184 5.58 14.35 -7.41
N ALA A 185 5.73 15.16 -6.36
CA ALA A 185 5.66 16.61 -6.42
C ALA A 185 6.72 17.18 -7.37
N GLU A 186 7.95 16.65 -7.32
CA GLU A 186 9.02 17.01 -8.26
C GLU A 186 8.65 16.58 -9.70
N ALA A 187 8.23 15.33 -9.89
CA ALA A 187 7.90 14.76 -11.21
C ALA A 187 6.72 15.45 -11.90
N TRP A 188 5.81 16.05 -11.13
CA TRP A 188 4.60 16.76 -11.61
C TRP A 188 4.65 18.27 -11.40
N SER A 189 5.83 18.84 -11.12
CA SER A 189 6.04 20.27 -10.92
C SER A 189 5.84 21.10 -12.19
N ASP A 190 6.08 20.52 -13.37
CA ASP A 190 5.90 21.18 -14.67
C ASP A 190 4.40 21.29 -15.00
N PRO A 191 3.85 22.53 -15.11
CA PRO A 191 2.45 22.76 -15.48
C PRO A 191 2.08 22.19 -16.85
N ALA A 192 3.00 22.15 -17.81
CA ALA A 192 2.73 21.59 -19.14
C ALA A 192 2.43 20.09 -19.08
N LYS A 193 2.99 19.39 -18.10
CA LYS A 193 2.75 17.97 -17.84
C LYS A 193 1.56 17.75 -16.90
N SER A 194 1.48 18.53 -15.83
CA SER A 194 0.50 18.28 -14.75
C SER A 194 -0.92 18.77 -15.10
N GLN A 195 -1.07 19.93 -15.76
CA GLN A 195 -2.40 20.45 -16.08
C GLN A 195 -3.26 19.53 -16.96
N PRO A 196 -2.77 18.95 -18.09
CA PRO A 196 -3.56 18.01 -18.90
C PRO A 196 -4.03 16.78 -18.13
N MET A 197 -3.29 16.36 -17.11
CA MET A 197 -3.69 15.26 -16.26
C MET A 197 -4.62 15.70 -15.15
N MET A 198 -4.40 16.88 -14.59
CA MET A 198 -5.20 17.45 -13.49
C MET A 198 -6.66 17.67 -13.90
N VAL A 199 -6.89 18.23 -15.10
CA VAL A 199 -8.26 18.50 -15.62
C VAL A 199 -9.09 17.23 -15.86
N ARG A 200 -8.44 16.06 -15.89
CA ARG A 200 -9.14 14.77 -15.97
C ARG A 200 -9.73 14.33 -14.62
N HIS A 201 -9.38 15.00 -13.54
CA HIS A 201 -9.94 14.76 -12.22
C HIS A 201 -11.09 15.75 -11.99
N PRO A 202 -12.33 15.31 -11.77
CA PRO A 202 -13.44 16.21 -11.44
C PRO A 202 -13.15 17.17 -10.28
N LEU A 203 -12.36 16.76 -9.27
CA LEU A 203 -11.92 17.63 -8.20
C LEU A 203 -10.77 18.58 -8.59
N ASN A 204 -10.30 18.51 -9.84
CA ASN A 204 -9.29 19.39 -10.45
C ASN A 204 -8.00 19.54 -9.63
N ARG A 205 -7.57 18.48 -8.98
CA ARG A 205 -6.28 18.39 -8.25
C ARG A 205 -5.83 16.95 -8.10
N PHE A 206 -4.57 16.77 -7.77
CA PHE A 206 -4.02 15.50 -7.35
C PHE A 206 -4.34 15.21 -5.88
N ALA A 207 -4.20 13.95 -5.47
CA ALA A 207 -4.40 13.57 -4.08
C ALA A 207 -3.15 13.88 -3.24
N GLU A 208 -3.37 14.19 -1.96
CA GLU A 208 -2.30 14.24 -0.97
C GLU A 208 -2.11 12.86 -0.32
N ALA A 209 -0.88 12.58 0.15
CA ALA A 209 -0.57 11.30 0.79
C ALA A 209 -1.43 11.05 2.04
N GLU A 210 -1.75 12.11 2.76
CA GLU A 210 -2.60 12.10 3.95
C GLU A 210 -4.05 11.71 3.65
N GLU A 211 -4.60 12.11 2.50
CA GLU A 211 -5.96 11.75 2.08
C GLU A 211 -6.06 10.26 1.76
N VAL A 212 -5.02 9.71 1.14
CA VAL A 212 -4.91 8.26 0.91
C VAL A 212 -4.77 7.53 2.25
N ALA A 213 -3.94 8.03 3.16
CA ALA A 213 -3.76 7.44 4.48
C ALA A 213 -5.07 7.44 5.31
N GLN A 214 -5.87 8.50 5.23
CA GLN A 214 -7.18 8.57 5.89
C GLN A 214 -8.14 7.50 5.36
N SER A 215 -8.17 7.29 4.04
CA SER A 215 -8.99 6.26 3.40
C SER A 215 -8.57 4.85 3.84
N ILE A 216 -7.25 4.62 3.96
CA ILE A 216 -6.69 3.36 4.47
C ILE A 216 -7.08 3.15 5.93
N ALA A 217 -6.94 4.18 6.78
CA ALA A 217 -7.31 4.10 8.19
C ALA A 217 -8.81 3.81 8.38
N LEU A 218 -9.69 4.37 7.54
CA LEU A 218 -11.12 4.04 7.53
C LEU A 218 -11.34 2.55 7.25
N LEU A 219 -10.69 2.00 6.21
CA LEU A 219 -10.84 0.58 5.86
C LEU A 219 -10.25 -0.37 6.91
N LEU A 220 -9.28 0.06 7.71
CA LEU A 220 -8.76 -0.71 8.84
C LEU A 220 -9.66 -0.66 10.08
N SER A 221 -10.42 0.40 10.24
CA SER A 221 -11.22 0.66 11.45
C SER A 221 -12.50 -0.17 11.56
N ASP A 222 -13.12 -0.09 12.74
CA ASP A 222 -14.42 -0.71 13.00
C ASP A 222 -15.58 -0.01 12.27
N ASP A 223 -15.38 1.21 11.77
CA ASP A 223 -16.40 1.93 10.99
C ASP A 223 -16.66 1.25 9.63
N SER A 224 -15.74 0.38 9.19
CA SER A 224 -15.83 -0.39 7.94
C SER A 224 -15.94 -1.91 8.15
N ARG A 225 -16.48 -2.37 9.30
CA ARG A 225 -16.48 -3.81 9.65
C ARG A 225 -17.27 -4.73 8.70
N MET A 226 -18.13 -4.18 7.86
CA MET A 226 -18.82 -4.93 6.79
C MET A 226 -18.21 -4.73 5.41
N VAL A 227 -17.06 -4.02 5.31
CA VAL A 227 -16.36 -3.81 4.04
C VAL A 227 -15.21 -4.80 3.94
N SER A 228 -15.29 -5.75 3.00
CA SER A 228 -14.25 -6.72 2.69
C SER A 228 -14.32 -7.10 1.21
N GLY A 229 -13.19 -7.19 0.54
CA GLY A 229 -13.07 -7.44 -0.91
C GLY A 229 -13.25 -6.21 -1.79
N ALA A 230 -13.42 -5.02 -1.20
CA ALA A 230 -13.61 -3.78 -1.94
C ALA A 230 -12.28 -3.21 -2.46
N VAL A 231 -12.38 -2.52 -3.59
CA VAL A 231 -11.33 -1.61 -4.10
C VAL A 231 -11.93 -0.21 -4.03
N LEU A 232 -11.35 0.65 -3.20
CA LEU A 232 -11.79 2.03 -2.99
C LEU A 232 -10.91 2.98 -3.81
N PRO A 233 -11.42 3.59 -4.89
CA PRO A 233 -10.70 4.65 -5.59
C PRO A 233 -10.54 5.88 -4.67
N VAL A 234 -9.32 6.45 -4.66
CA VAL A 234 -9.02 7.73 -4.03
C VAL A 234 -8.41 8.61 -5.13
N ASP A 235 -9.27 9.08 -6.02
CA ASP A 235 -8.88 9.53 -7.35
C ASP A 235 -9.52 10.86 -7.80
N GLY A 236 -10.20 11.56 -6.91
CA GLY A 236 -10.88 12.80 -7.25
C GLY A 236 -11.93 12.68 -8.35
N GLY A 237 -12.49 11.46 -8.54
CA GLY A 237 -13.49 11.15 -9.56
C GLY A 237 -12.91 10.77 -10.93
N PHE A 238 -11.60 10.56 -11.04
CA PHE A 238 -10.93 10.24 -12.32
C PHE A 238 -11.53 9.02 -13.04
N LEU A 239 -11.93 7.98 -12.30
CA LEU A 239 -12.53 6.77 -12.87
C LEU A 239 -14.02 6.89 -13.16
N ALA A 240 -14.67 7.95 -12.69
CA ALA A 240 -16.10 8.15 -12.86
C ALA A 240 -16.48 8.81 -14.21
N VAL A 241 -15.49 9.34 -14.96
CA VAL A 241 -15.68 10.10 -16.20
C VAL A 241 -14.85 9.54 -17.34
#